data_eb0af43ddaf556d85a32a910352ee54b
#
_entry.id   eb0af43ddaf556d85a32a910352ee54b
#
_cell.length_a   1.000
_cell.length_b   1.000
_cell.length_c   1.000
_cell.angle_alpha   90.00
_cell.angle_beta   90.00
_cell.angle_gamma   90.00
#
_symmetry.space_group_name_H-M   'P 1'
#
loop_
_entity.id
_entity.type
_entity.pdbx_description
1 polymer ?
#
loop_
_entity_poly.entity_id
_entity_poly.type
_entity_poly.pdbx_seq_one_letter_code
_entity_poly.pdbx_strand_id
1 'polypeptide(L)'
;MRLDQLLKHFSYESVQGSHDLIITDICYHSGKVKRGSLFVCIKGQYTDGHDYIMDAVKTGAFAVVVDESCMVNVRWECFIYTEHGKVRVHELVRNYGMAVIGVKDTRQALAQISAAFYDYPAKKLKIIGITGTKGKTTTAFLTAGILKEAGYKTGMVGTIWTYNGKDVKKAGHTTPESSDLQRELAQMVSNGCVCCV
;
A
#
# COMPACT_ATOMS: atom_id res chain seq x y z
N MET A 1 -13.22 4.50 -1.28
CA MET A 1 -12.85 5.88 -1.75
C MET A 1 -12.93 5.92 -3.26
N ARG A 2 -13.36 7.02 -3.88
CA ARG A 2 -13.34 7.16 -5.35
C ARG A 2 -11.91 7.38 -5.83
N LEU A 3 -11.57 6.84 -7.01
CA LEU A 3 -10.23 6.97 -7.58
C LEU A 3 -9.86 8.45 -7.85
N ASP A 4 -10.79 9.26 -8.37
CA ASP A 4 -10.57 10.70 -8.61
C ASP A 4 -10.20 11.48 -7.34
N GLN A 5 -10.72 11.08 -6.19
CA GLN A 5 -10.33 11.65 -4.90
C GLN A 5 -8.93 11.19 -4.50
N LEU A 6 -8.64 9.90 -4.68
CA LEU A 6 -7.35 9.31 -4.32
C LEU A 6 -6.20 9.91 -5.16
N LEU A 7 -6.43 10.16 -6.46
CA LEU A 7 -5.46 10.78 -7.38
C LEU A 7 -4.98 12.17 -6.93
N LYS A 8 -5.72 12.89 -6.09
CA LYS A 8 -5.33 14.21 -5.55
C LYS A 8 -4.23 14.13 -4.50
N HIS A 9 -3.90 12.95 -4.01
CA HIS A 9 -3.02 12.76 -2.86
C HIS A 9 -1.61 12.27 -3.22
N PHE A 10 -1.34 12.02 -4.52
CA PHE A 10 -0.01 11.63 -4.99
C PHE A 10 0.26 12.13 -6.41
N SER A 11 1.53 12.21 -6.78
CA SER A 11 1.93 12.62 -8.12
C SER A 11 1.89 11.42 -9.07
N TYR A 12 1.35 11.63 -10.26
CA TYR A 12 1.33 10.66 -11.34
C TYR A 12 1.67 11.34 -12.68
N GLU A 13 2.17 10.59 -13.64
CA GLU A 13 2.57 11.08 -14.95
C GLU A 13 1.46 10.87 -15.99
N SER A 14 0.72 9.77 -15.86
CA SER A 14 -0.36 9.42 -16.77
C SER A 14 -1.49 8.68 -16.07
N VAL A 15 -2.71 8.86 -16.57
CA VAL A 15 -3.88 8.07 -16.17
C VAL A 15 -4.68 7.73 -17.41
N GLN A 16 -5.02 6.45 -17.57
CA GLN A 16 -5.91 5.94 -18.63
C GLN A 16 -7.05 5.16 -17.99
N GLY A 17 -8.25 5.30 -18.54
CA GLY A 17 -9.47 4.65 -18.02
C GLY A 17 -10.33 5.55 -17.15
N SER A 18 -11.36 4.97 -16.49
CA SER A 18 -12.31 5.73 -15.70
C SER A 18 -11.75 6.16 -14.34
N HIS A 19 -11.99 7.40 -13.97
CA HIS A 19 -11.63 7.95 -12.66
C HIS A 19 -12.74 7.77 -11.61
N ASP A 20 -13.92 7.30 -12.01
CA ASP A 20 -15.10 7.17 -11.12
C ASP A 20 -15.13 5.85 -10.34
N LEU A 21 -14.10 5.02 -10.49
CA LEU A 21 -14.01 3.72 -9.86
C LEU A 21 -13.97 3.83 -8.34
N ILE A 22 -14.74 2.96 -7.66
CA ILE A 22 -14.71 2.86 -6.20
C ILE A 22 -13.63 1.89 -5.79
N ILE A 23 -12.57 2.42 -5.20
CA ILE A 23 -11.45 1.63 -4.65
C ILE A 23 -11.83 1.18 -3.24
N THR A 24 -11.77 -0.13 -3.01
CA THR A 24 -12.15 -0.77 -1.74
C THR A 24 -10.97 -1.27 -0.91
N ASP A 25 -9.81 -1.46 -1.55
CA ASP A 25 -8.57 -1.89 -0.87
C ASP A 25 -7.34 -1.47 -1.67
N ILE A 26 -6.19 -1.39 -1.01
CA ILE A 26 -4.88 -1.13 -1.62
C ILE A 26 -4.02 -2.37 -1.45
N CYS A 27 -3.54 -2.92 -2.57
CA CYS A 27 -2.73 -4.14 -2.60
C CYS A 27 -1.46 -3.96 -3.42
N TYR A 28 -0.38 -4.63 -3.02
CA TYR A 28 0.87 -4.78 -3.77
C TYR A 28 1.24 -6.25 -4.02
N HIS A 29 0.44 -7.18 -3.53
CA HIS A 29 0.60 -8.63 -3.72
C HIS A 29 -0.63 -9.18 -4.43
N SER A 30 -0.46 -9.77 -5.63
CA SER A 30 -1.57 -10.24 -6.48
C SER A 30 -2.48 -11.26 -5.77
N GLY A 31 -1.92 -12.15 -4.95
CA GLY A 31 -2.68 -13.13 -4.17
C GLY A 31 -3.56 -12.53 -3.06
N LYS A 32 -3.42 -11.25 -2.75
CA LYS A 32 -4.27 -10.54 -1.77
C LYS A 32 -5.28 -9.60 -2.42
N VAL A 33 -5.28 -9.49 -3.74
CA VAL A 33 -6.23 -8.65 -4.49
C VAL A 33 -7.65 -9.14 -4.25
N LYS A 34 -8.58 -8.20 -4.11
CA LYS A 34 -10.03 -8.43 -4.01
C LYS A 34 -10.72 -7.56 -5.05
N ARG A 35 -12.00 -7.83 -5.28
CA ARG A 35 -12.79 -7.00 -6.17
C ARG A 35 -12.81 -5.54 -5.69
N GLY A 36 -12.45 -4.64 -6.58
CA GLY A 36 -12.34 -3.20 -6.30
C GLY A 36 -10.99 -2.76 -5.74
N SER A 37 -10.00 -3.65 -5.63
CA SER A 37 -8.65 -3.27 -5.21
C SER A 37 -7.97 -2.36 -6.23
N LEU A 38 -7.14 -1.43 -5.74
CA LEU A 38 -6.08 -0.79 -6.50
C LEU A 38 -4.79 -1.59 -6.28
N PHE A 39 -4.25 -2.17 -7.35
CA PHE A 39 -3.03 -2.96 -7.32
C PHE A 39 -1.82 -2.09 -7.67
N VAL A 40 -0.81 -2.04 -6.81
CA VAL A 40 0.42 -1.27 -7.04
C VAL A 40 1.55 -2.23 -7.39
N CYS A 41 2.10 -2.10 -8.58
CA CYS A 41 3.22 -2.90 -9.06
C CYS A 41 4.52 -2.45 -8.39
N ILE A 42 5.05 -3.27 -7.48
CA ILE A 42 6.31 -3.00 -6.80
C ILE A 42 7.36 -3.94 -7.33
N LYS A 43 8.51 -3.40 -7.71
CA LYS A 43 9.70 -4.19 -8.01
C LYS A 43 10.35 -4.62 -6.70
N GLY A 44 10.30 -5.93 -6.42
CA GLY A 44 10.95 -6.59 -5.29
C GLY A 44 12.37 -7.02 -5.62
N GLN A 45 12.99 -7.74 -4.69
CA GLN A 45 14.35 -8.28 -4.89
C GLN A 45 14.36 -9.47 -5.86
N TYR A 46 13.29 -10.28 -5.88
CA TYR A 46 13.20 -11.53 -6.65
C TYR A 46 12.05 -11.56 -7.63
N THR A 47 11.13 -10.63 -7.54
CA THR A 47 9.90 -10.61 -8.36
C THR A 47 9.54 -9.19 -8.72
N ASP A 48 8.98 -9.00 -9.91
CA ASP A 48 8.44 -7.71 -10.34
C ASP A 48 6.90 -7.76 -10.30
N GLY A 49 6.28 -6.82 -9.60
CA GLY A 49 4.82 -6.71 -9.50
C GLY A 49 4.13 -6.53 -10.85
N HIS A 50 4.83 -5.99 -11.85
CA HIS A 50 4.29 -5.79 -13.20
C HIS A 50 3.96 -7.12 -13.88
N ASP A 51 4.66 -8.22 -13.58
CA ASP A 51 4.37 -9.55 -14.13
C ASP A 51 3.02 -10.11 -13.67
N TYR A 52 2.49 -9.60 -12.56
CA TYR A 52 1.25 -10.07 -11.94
C TYR A 52 0.02 -9.22 -12.25
N ILE A 53 0.12 -8.26 -13.19
CA ILE A 53 -1.01 -7.38 -13.56
C ILE A 53 -2.21 -8.22 -14.00
N MET A 54 -2.02 -9.21 -14.87
CA MET A 54 -3.12 -10.03 -15.38
C MET A 54 -3.75 -10.91 -14.28
N ASP A 55 -2.98 -11.33 -13.30
CA ASP A 55 -3.52 -12.07 -12.14
C ASP A 55 -4.36 -11.15 -11.25
N ALA A 56 -3.89 -9.93 -11.01
CA ALA A 56 -4.66 -8.91 -10.30
C ALA A 56 -5.96 -8.56 -11.01
N VAL A 57 -5.93 -8.45 -12.36
CA VAL A 57 -7.12 -8.25 -13.20
C VAL A 57 -8.14 -9.38 -13.02
N LYS A 58 -7.70 -10.64 -13.19
CA LYS A 58 -8.55 -11.83 -13.05
C LYS A 58 -9.19 -11.94 -11.65
N THR A 59 -8.47 -11.48 -10.63
CA THR A 59 -8.96 -11.49 -9.23
C THR A 59 -9.88 -10.31 -8.93
N GLY A 60 -9.97 -9.30 -9.81
CA GLY A 60 -10.95 -8.23 -9.72
C GLY A 60 -10.39 -6.89 -9.27
N ALA A 61 -9.12 -6.59 -9.52
CA ALA A 61 -8.58 -5.25 -9.39
C ALA A 61 -9.34 -4.26 -10.30
N PHE A 62 -9.58 -3.04 -9.82
CA PHE A 62 -10.24 -1.97 -10.58
C PHE A 62 -9.24 -0.96 -11.13
N ALA A 63 -8.08 -0.86 -10.51
CA ALA A 63 -7.02 0.02 -10.98
C ALA A 63 -5.65 -0.63 -10.76
N VAL A 64 -4.68 -0.24 -11.59
CA VAL A 64 -3.27 -0.62 -11.44
C VAL A 64 -2.38 0.61 -11.48
N VAL A 65 -1.39 0.65 -10.58
CA VAL A 65 -0.31 1.65 -10.56
C VAL A 65 0.96 0.96 -11.04
N VAL A 66 1.59 1.52 -12.06
CA VAL A 66 2.77 0.97 -12.72
C VAL A 66 3.90 2.00 -12.76
N ASP A 67 5.13 1.52 -12.85
CA ASP A 67 6.27 2.37 -13.15
C ASP A 67 6.14 2.89 -14.59
N GLU A 68 6.19 4.21 -14.77
CA GLU A 68 6.07 4.82 -16.09
C GLU A 68 7.18 4.38 -17.05
N SER A 69 8.37 4.08 -16.53
CA SER A 69 9.47 3.56 -17.34
C SER A 69 9.16 2.22 -18.03
N CYS A 70 8.21 1.46 -17.50
CA CYS A 70 7.70 0.22 -18.10
C CYS A 70 6.62 0.48 -19.16
N MET A 71 6.11 1.71 -19.28
CA MET A 71 5.09 2.09 -20.25
C MET A 71 5.74 2.59 -21.54
N VAL A 72 5.44 1.94 -22.66
CA VAL A 72 5.97 2.32 -23.97
C VAL A 72 4.84 2.55 -24.96
N ASN A 73 4.83 3.72 -25.56
CA ASN A 73 3.92 4.07 -26.63
C ASN A 73 4.50 3.63 -27.98
N VAL A 74 3.81 2.73 -28.67
CA VAL A 74 4.17 2.28 -30.03
C VAL A 74 3.04 2.65 -30.98
N ARG A 75 3.28 3.63 -31.85
CA ARG A 75 2.26 4.22 -32.75
C ARG A 75 1.09 4.79 -31.92
N TRP A 76 -0.07 4.09 -31.93
CA TRP A 76 -1.30 4.51 -31.25
C TRP A 76 -1.64 3.66 -30.03
N GLU A 77 -0.76 2.72 -29.64
CA GLU A 77 -0.97 1.77 -28.55
C GLU A 77 0.05 2.00 -27.45
N CYS A 78 -0.42 1.94 -26.20
CA CYS A 78 0.42 1.94 -25.01
C CYS A 78 0.55 0.50 -24.47
N PHE A 79 1.76 0.10 -24.17
CA PHE A 79 2.09 -1.21 -23.60
C PHE A 79 2.80 -1.04 -22.27
N ILE A 80 2.52 -1.93 -21.31
CA ILE A 80 3.32 -2.13 -20.13
C ILE A 80 4.22 -3.34 -20.38
N TYR A 81 5.52 -3.14 -20.36
CA TYR A 81 6.50 -4.21 -20.52
C TYR A 81 6.80 -4.85 -19.17
N THR A 82 6.87 -6.17 -19.16
CA THR A 82 7.15 -7.01 -17.99
C THR A 82 8.27 -8.00 -18.32
N GLU A 83 8.82 -8.70 -17.35
CA GLU A 83 9.84 -9.73 -17.60
C GLU A 83 9.29 -10.88 -18.46
N HIS A 84 7.99 -11.14 -18.39
CA HIS A 84 7.33 -12.26 -19.07
C HIS A 84 6.54 -11.86 -20.33
N GLY A 85 6.64 -10.59 -20.74
CA GLY A 85 5.96 -10.13 -21.97
C GLY A 85 5.50 -8.68 -21.92
N LYS A 86 4.35 -8.42 -22.53
CA LYS A 86 3.76 -7.09 -22.56
C LYS A 86 2.24 -7.15 -22.37
N VAL A 87 1.71 -6.15 -21.71
CA VAL A 87 0.27 -5.97 -21.49
C VAL A 87 -0.19 -4.71 -22.23
N ARG A 88 -1.25 -4.82 -23.02
CA ARG A 88 -1.84 -3.67 -23.70
C ARG A 88 -2.71 -2.87 -22.76
N VAL A 89 -2.38 -1.60 -22.55
CA VAL A 89 -3.14 -0.71 -21.66
C VAL A 89 -4.58 -0.55 -22.15
N HIS A 90 -4.77 -0.44 -23.48
CA HIS A 90 -6.10 -0.35 -24.07
C HIS A 90 -7.00 -1.56 -23.77
N GLU A 91 -6.43 -2.78 -23.70
CA GLU A 91 -7.18 -3.98 -23.34
C GLU A 91 -7.61 -3.92 -21.86
N LEU A 92 -6.73 -3.47 -20.96
CA LEU A 92 -7.06 -3.28 -19.55
C LEU A 92 -8.23 -2.30 -19.38
N VAL A 93 -8.18 -1.18 -20.10
CA VAL A 93 -9.22 -0.16 -20.01
C VAL A 93 -10.53 -0.61 -20.62
N ARG A 94 -10.53 -1.12 -21.87
CA ARG A 94 -11.77 -1.46 -22.58
C ARG A 94 -12.42 -2.76 -22.15
N ASN A 95 -11.62 -3.82 -22.01
CA ASN A 95 -12.17 -5.16 -21.78
C ASN A 95 -12.44 -5.41 -20.30
N TYR A 96 -11.67 -4.76 -19.40
CA TYR A 96 -11.78 -4.97 -17.96
C TYR A 96 -12.27 -3.74 -17.20
N GLY A 97 -12.46 -2.59 -17.86
CA GLY A 97 -12.92 -1.36 -17.23
C GLY A 97 -11.96 -0.78 -16.20
N MET A 98 -10.68 -1.13 -16.30
CA MET A 98 -9.65 -0.72 -15.32
C MET A 98 -9.17 0.71 -15.56
N ALA A 99 -8.65 1.33 -14.50
CA ALA A 99 -7.76 2.47 -14.62
C ALA A 99 -6.29 2.04 -14.53
N VAL A 100 -5.45 2.63 -15.39
CA VAL A 100 -4.00 2.42 -15.41
C VAL A 100 -3.33 3.74 -15.09
N ILE A 101 -2.48 3.76 -14.06
CA ILE A 101 -1.84 4.98 -13.54
C ILE A 101 -0.32 4.79 -13.63
N GLY A 102 0.34 5.63 -14.42
CA GLY A 102 1.80 5.67 -14.53
C GLY A 102 2.41 6.62 -13.50
N VAL A 103 3.40 6.15 -12.75
CA VAL A 103 4.12 6.93 -11.74
C VAL A 103 5.63 6.74 -11.88
N LYS A 104 6.42 7.69 -11.40
CA LYS A 104 7.89 7.60 -11.39
C LYS A 104 8.44 6.61 -10.35
N ASP A 105 7.77 6.49 -9.22
CA ASP A 105 8.17 5.61 -8.11
C ASP A 105 6.92 4.96 -7.51
N THR A 106 6.76 3.67 -7.81
CA THR A 106 5.60 2.89 -7.32
C THR A 106 5.63 2.68 -5.81
N ARG A 107 6.81 2.65 -5.16
CA ARG A 107 6.89 2.55 -3.68
C ARG A 107 6.48 3.84 -3.00
N GLN A 108 6.92 4.98 -3.53
CA GLN A 108 6.49 6.28 -3.04
C GLN A 108 4.97 6.46 -3.25
N ALA A 109 4.47 6.09 -4.43
CA ALA A 109 3.05 6.13 -4.74
C ALA A 109 2.25 5.24 -3.77
N LEU A 110 2.71 3.98 -3.50
CA LEU A 110 2.07 3.10 -2.54
C LEU A 110 1.95 3.74 -1.15
N ALA A 111 3.01 4.42 -0.68
CA ALA A 111 3.00 5.07 0.62
C ALA A 111 1.99 6.22 0.69
N GLN A 112 1.94 7.07 -0.32
CA GLN A 112 1.04 8.22 -0.40
C GLN A 112 -0.42 7.78 -0.58
N ILE A 113 -0.67 6.84 -1.49
CA ILE A 113 -1.99 6.24 -1.75
C ILE A 113 -2.54 5.59 -0.48
N SER A 114 -1.72 4.79 0.20
CA SER A 114 -2.15 4.08 1.41
C SER A 114 -2.43 5.06 2.56
N ALA A 115 -1.59 6.07 2.74
CA ALA A 115 -1.83 7.10 3.75
C ALA A 115 -3.17 7.80 3.51
N ALA A 116 -3.46 8.21 2.29
CA ALA A 116 -4.69 8.88 1.91
C ALA A 116 -5.91 7.94 2.05
N PHE A 117 -5.80 6.71 1.56
CA PHE A 117 -6.88 5.73 1.60
C PHE A 117 -7.34 5.42 3.03
N TYR A 118 -6.39 5.33 3.98
CA TYR A 118 -6.66 5.11 5.40
C TYR A 118 -6.85 6.39 6.21
N ASP A 119 -7.02 7.55 5.55
CA ASP A 119 -7.27 8.85 6.19
C ASP A 119 -6.17 9.26 7.17
N TYR A 120 -4.91 9.14 6.71
CA TYR A 120 -3.71 9.62 7.38
C TYR A 120 -3.61 9.20 8.86
N PRO A 121 -3.69 7.92 9.20
CA PRO A 121 -3.77 7.47 10.59
C PRO A 121 -2.55 7.89 11.42
N ALA A 122 -1.36 8.01 10.79
CA ALA A 122 -0.16 8.48 11.46
C ALA A 122 -0.28 9.91 12.00
N LYS A 123 -1.13 10.75 11.41
CA LYS A 123 -1.40 12.11 11.93
C LYS A 123 -2.28 12.12 13.19
N LYS A 124 -2.96 11.00 13.47
CA LYS A 124 -3.88 10.82 14.60
C LYS A 124 -3.24 10.13 15.79
N LEU A 125 -1.98 9.70 15.65
CA LEU A 125 -1.21 8.99 16.66
C LEU A 125 0.09 9.72 16.98
N LYS A 126 0.57 9.60 18.21
CA LYS A 126 1.96 9.94 18.57
C LYS A 126 2.84 8.77 18.18
N ILE A 127 3.62 8.93 17.10
CA ILE A 127 4.48 7.86 16.57
C ILE A 127 5.87 7.97 17.20
N ILE A 128 6.37 6.87 17.75
CA ILE A 128 7.73 6.76 18.28
C ILE A 128 8.48 5.74 17.44
N GLY A 129 9.37 6.23 16.58
CA GLY A 129 10.20 5.39 15.72
C GLY A 129 11.49 4.99 16.42
N ILE A 130 11.83 3.69 16.38
CA ILE A 130 13.05 3.14 16.95
C ILE A 130 13.89 2.51 15.83
N THR A 131 15.11 3.02 15.65
CA THR A 131 16.07 2.49 14.69
C THR A 131 17.36 2.09 15.41
N GLY A 132 18.16 1.24 14.77
CA GLY A 132 19.45 0.78 15.28
C GLY A 132 19.79 -0.63 14.80
N THR A 133 21.03 -1.05 14.97
CA THR A 133 21.51 -2.39 14.62
C THR A 133 21.08 -3.46 15.62
N LYS A 134 21.04 -3.10 16.91
CA LYS A 134 20.63 -3.98 18.04
C LYS A 134 19.68 -3.23 18.98
N GLY A 135 18.94 -3.96 19.83
CA GLY A 135 18.12 -3.39 20.87
C GLY A 135 16.76 -2.85 20.45
N LYS A 136 16.45 -2.76 19.15
CA LYS A 136 15.16 -2.22 18.66
C LYS A 136 13.95 -2.84 19.35
N THR A 137 13.88 -4.15 19.36
CA THR A 137 12.76 -4.91 19.95
C THR A 137 12.62 -4.63 21.43
N THR A 138 13.73 -4.74 22.19
CA THR A 138 13.72 -4.49 23.65
C THR A 138 13.29 -3.07 23.96
N THR A 139 13.84 -2.07 23.25
CA THR A 139 13.48 -0.67 23.44
C THR A 139 12.00 -0.42 23.10
N ALA A 140 11.47 -1.04 22.04
CA ALA A 140 10.06 -0.92 21.68
C ALA A 140 9.14 -1.45 22.77
N PHE A 141 9.45 -2.63 23.32
CA PHE A 141 8.66 -3.21 24.41
C PHE A 141 8.72 -2.37 25.70
N LEU A 142 9.90 -1.89 26.08
CA LEU A 142 10.06 -1.04 27.25
C LEU A 142 9.31 0.29 27.08
N THR A 143 9.45 0.93 25.93
CA THR A 143 8.74 2.19 25.62
C THR A 143 7.23 2.00 25.64
N ALA A 144 6.71 0.95 24.99
CA ALA A 144 5.29 0.64 25.01
C ALA A 144 4.77 0.34 26.44
N GLY A 145 5.57 -0.37 27.24
CA GLY A 145 5.26 -0.65 28.65
C GLY A 145 5.16 0.63 29.49
N ILE A 146 6.14 1.53 29.37
CA ILE A 146 6.16 2.82 30.09
C ILE A 146 4.94 3.66 29.71
N LEU A 147 4.62 3.75 28.41
CA LEU A 147 3.46 4.50 27.93
C LEU A 147 2.15 3.92 28.47
N LYS A 148 2.04 2.59 28.51
CA LYS A 148 0.86 1.91 29.05
C LYS A 148 0.68 2.18 30.56
N GLU A 149 1.76 2.09 31.36
CA GLU A 149 1.73 2.42 32.79
C GLU A 149 1.40 3.90 33.02
N ALA A 150 1.80 4.77 32.14
CA ALA A 150 1.43 6.20 32.15
C ALA A 150 -0.02 6.46 31.67
N GLY A 151 -0.83 5.41 31.39
CA GLY A 151 -2.23 5.51 31.03
C GLY A 151 -2.49 5.75 29.54
N TYR A 152 -1.47 5.70 28.69
CA TYR A 152 -1.66 5.87 27.24
C TYR A 152 -1.99 4.53 26.58
N LYS A 153 -3.13 4.45 25.86
CA LYS A 153 -3.43 3.29 25.04
C LYS A 153 -2.49 3.28 23.83
N THR A 154 -1.57 2.32 23.82
CA THR A 154 -0.42 2.29 22.91
C THR A 154 -0.49 1.06 22.01
N GLY A 155 -0.38 1.26 20.67
CA GLY A 155 -0.12 0.22 19.71
C GLY A 155 1.37 -0.02 19.54
N MET A 156 1.75 -1.14 18.91
CA MET A 156 3.14 -1.48 18.64
C MET A 156 3.26 -2.20 17.29
N VAL A 157 4.26 -1.80 16.49
CA VAL A 157 4.68 -2.51 15.26
C VAL A 157 6.12 -2.91 15.42
N GLY A 158 6.40 -4.20 15.50
CA GLY A 158 7.76 -4.66 15.76
C GLY A 158 8.12 -5.97 15.06
N THR A 159 9.32 -6.45 15.32
CA THR A 159 9.89 -7.65 14.67
C THR A 159 9.15 -8.93 15.02
N ILE A 160 8.63 -9.04 16.24
CA ILE A 160 8.03 -10.27 16.77
C ILE A 160 6.51 -10.21 16.65
N TRP A 161 5.92 -9.10 17.08
CA TRP A 161 4.47 -8.90 17.13
C TRP A 161 4.07 -7.51 16.67
N THR A 162 2.85 -7.43 16.18
CA THR A 162 2.10 -6.18 16.02
C THR A 162 0.93 -6.23 16.99
N TYR A 163 0.75 -5.17 17.78
CA TYR A 163 -0.36 -4.99 18.69
C TYR A 163 -1.15 -3.75 18.29
N ASN A 164 -2.41 -3.90 17.96
CA ASN A 164 -3.25 -2.81 17.44
C ASN A 164 -4.12 -2.13 18.49
N GLY A 165 -3.82 -2.33 19.78
CA GLY A 165 -4.61 -1.82 20.89
C GLY A 165 -5.72 -2.76 21.37
N LYS A 166 -5.95 -3.88 20.67
CA LYS A 166 -6.92 -4.92 21.00
C LYS A 166 -6.33 -6.31 20.79
N ASP A 167 -5.83 -6.59 19.60
CA ASP A 167 -5.35 -7.90 19.18
C ASP A 167 -3.84 -7.89 18.99
N VAL A 168 -3.20 -9.01 19.30
CA VAL A 168 -1.79 -9.28 19.02
C VAL A 168 -1.70 -10.19 17.83
N LYS A 169 -0.87 -9.84 16.86
CA LYS A 169 -0.57 -10.67 15.67
C LYS A 169 0.93 -10.91 15.57
N LYS A 170 1.33 -12.07 15.08
CA LYS A 170 2.72 -12.33 14.74
C LYS A 170 3.13 -11.42 13.60
N ALA A 171 4.28 -10.76 13.73
CA ALA A 171 4.81 -9.91 12.68
C ALA A 171 5.31 -10.75 11.50
N GLY A 172 5.01 -10.32 10.28
CA GLY A 172 5.55 -10.91 9.07
C GLY A 172 6.94 -10.36 8.74
N HIS A 173 7.16 -9.08 9.03
CA HIS A 173 8.41 -8.34 8.78
C HIS A 173 8.68 -7.37 9.93
N THR A 174 9.96 -7.02 10.12
CA THR A 174 10.35 -6.00 11.11
C THR A 174 9.73 -4.64 10.78
N THR A 175 9.72 -4.30 9.49
CA THR A 175 9.07 -3.10 8.96
C THR A 175 8.14 -3.56 7.84
N PRO A 176 6.82 -3.46 8.01
CA PRO A 176 5.87 -3.83 6.96
C PRO A 176 5.95 -2.85 5.78
N GLU A 177 5.48 -3.28 4.60
CA GLU A 177 5.26 -2.37 3.47
C GLU A 177 4.23 -1.30 3.84
N SER A 178 4.31 -0.15 3.18
CA SER A 178 3.56 1.05 3.57
C SER A 178 2.04 0.84 3.64
N SER A 179 1.44 0.04 2.76
CA SER A 179 0.00 -0.26 2.82
C SER A 179 -0.39 -1.09 4.05
N ASP A 180 0.43 -2.08 4.41
CA ASP A 180 0.20 -2.88 5.61
C ASP A 180 0.40 -2.03 6.87
N LEU A 181 1.43 -1.17 6.89
CA LEU A 181 1.67 -0.23 8.00
C LEU A 181 0.49 0.73 8.19
N GLN A 182 0.03 1.38 7.12
CA GLN A 182 -1.09 2.33 7.21
C GLN A 182 -2.39 1.65 7.67
N ARG A 183 -2.62 0.40 7.24
CA ARG A 183 -3.75 -0.42 7.70
C ARG A 183 -3.66 -0.71 9.20
N GLU A 184 -2.49 -1.10 9.71
CA GLU A 184 -2.30 -1.35 11.15
C GLU A 184 -2.48 -0.06 11.96
N LEU A 185 -1.93 1.06 11.51
CA LEU A 185 -2.13 2.35 12.17
C LEU A 185 -3.60 2.77 12.18
N ALA A 186 -4.34 2.55 11.10
CA ALA A 186 -5.78 2.83 11.05
C ALA A 186 -6.57 1.96 12.03
N GLN A 187 -6.20 0.68 12.18
CA GLN A 187 -6.79 -0.19 13.21
C GLN A 187 -6.47 0.30 14.63
N MET A 188 -5.24 0.77 14.89
CA MET A 188 -4.89 1.36 16.17
C MET A 188 -5.74 2.58 16.51
N VAL A 189 -5.92 3.49 15.54
CA VAL A 189 -6.80 4.67 15.70
C VAL A 189 -8.23 4.22 16.00
N SER A 190 -8.77 3.29 15.23
CA SER A 190 -10.12 2.75 15.40
C SER A 190 -10.31 2.08 16.78
N ASN A 191 -9.26 1.43 17.28
CA ASN A 191 -9.26 0.81 18.61
C ASN A 191 -9.01 1.83 19.74
N GLY A 192 -8.85 3.12 19.44
CA GLY A 192 -8.65 4.17 20.43
C GLY A 192 -7.22 4.28 20.97
N CYS A 193 -6.21 3.77 20.25
CA CYS A 193 -4.82 4.06 20.60
C CYS A 193 -4.52 5.55 20.36
N VAL A 194 -3.65 6.11 21.21
CA VAL A 194 -3.16 7.49 21.09
C VAL A 194 -1.66 7.52 20.78
N CYS A 195 -0.96 6.42 20.98
CA CYS A 195 0.46 6.25 20.67
C CYS A 195 0.69 4.98 19.84
N CYS A 196 1.78 4.98 19.06
CA CYS A 196 2.32 3.80 18.40
C CYS A 196 3.85 3.80 18.52
N VAL A 197 4.44 2.67 18.90
CA VAL A 197 5.88 2.44 18.98
C VAL A 197 6.30 1.48 17.87
#